data_e78fcb24e5ed93a1d40450a877cb6a30
#
_entry.id   e78fcb24e5ed93a1d40450a877cb6a30
#
_cell.length_a   1.000
_cell.length_b   1.000
_cell.length_c   1.000
_cell.angle_alpha   90.00
_cell.angle_beta   90.00
_cell.angle_gamma   90.00
#
_symmetry.space_group_name_H-M   'P 1'
#
loop_
_entity.id
_entity.type
_entity.pdbx_description
1 polymer ?
#
loop_
_entity_poly.entity_id
_entity_poly.type
_entity_poly.pdbx_seq_one_letter_code
_entity_poly.pdbx_strand_id
1 'polypeptide(L)'
;SSASTIYLPKVSRSANATGRTQELKVVAVGKNGLRSEAATTFFNWGMTVQDTTLPRPLAENIVPGAKVIGSTFPNTEGGEGIEGMLNGTITSLSDKWSSGQLSGSVDIRLTQPRRVVRWVMDHAGAGGESVNDGLMNTKDFDLYYKDTDGEWKLAKEVRGNKAHVTDITLDKPITAQDWRLHVITSDNGTPWKAIRIYNWKMYETLDTESQNIPMAKV
;
A
#
# COMPACT_ATOMS: atom_id res chain seq x y z
N SER A 1 -12.89 -25.94 -0.32
CA SER A 1 -11.69 -26.05 -1.15
C SER A 1 -10.59 -26.70 -0.32
N SER A 2 -10.14 -27.88 -0.71
CA SER A 2 -8.97 -28.51 -0.08
C SER A 2 -7.71 -27.86 -0.68
N ALA A 3 -6.86 -27.28 0.17
CA ALA A 3 -5.55 -26.82 -0.23
C ALA A 3 -4.68 -28.07 -0.52
N SER A 4 -4.17 -28.17 -1.74
CA SER A 4 -3.23 -29.23 -2.12
C SER A 4 -1.81 -28.66 -2.09
N THR A 5 -0.92 -29.31 -1.35
CA THR A 5 0.51 -28.97 -1.37
C THR A 5 1.17 -29.64 -2.57
N ILE A 6 1.84 -28.85 -3.39
CA ILE A 6 2.62 -29.38 -4.52
C ILE A 6 4.07 -29.45 -4.08
N TYR A 7 4.64 -30.67 -4.09
CA TYR A 7 6.06 -30.88 -3.82
C TYR A 7 6.84 -30.77 -5.13
N LEU A 8 7.76 -29.82 -5.20
CA LEU A 8 8.69 -29.73 -6.32
C LEU A 8 9.87 -30.68 -6.09
N PRO A 9 10.34 -31.39 -7.14
CA PRO A 9 11.49 -32.29 -7.00
C PRO A 9 12.73 -31.52 -6.57
N LYS A 10 13.52 -32.12 -5.66
CA LYS A 10 14.82 -31.57 -5.26
C LYS A 10 15.72 -31.45 -6.49
N VAL A 11 16.19 -30.25 -6.76
CA VAL A 11 17.21 -30.02 -7.78
C VAL A 11 18.57 -30.13 -7.10
N SER A 12 19.38 -31.13 -7.46
CA SER A 12 20.73 -31.26 -6.95
C SER A 12 21.59 -30.09 -7.43
N ARG A 13 22.25 -29.39 -6.50
CA ARG A 13 23.24 -28.35 -6.81
C ARG A 13 24.50 -29.00 -7.42
N SER A 14 24.81 -28.62 -8.63
CA SER A 14 26.20 -28.72 -9.11
C SER A 14 26.98 -27.50 -8.62
N ALA A 15 28.22 -27.65 -8.21
CA ALA A 15 29.08 -26.59 -7.69
C ALA A 15 29.21 -25.38 -8.64
N ASN A 16 28.88 -25.53 -9.92
CA ASN A 16 28.98 -24.51 -10.96
C ASN A 16 27.62 -24.11 -11.57
N ALA A 17 26.50 -24.41 -10.91
CA ALA A 17 25.19 -24.10 -11.47
C ALA A 17 24.84 -22.64 -11.18
N THR A 18 24.70 -21.85 -12.23
CA THR A 18 24.22 -20.45 -12.23
C THR A 18 22.70 -20.36 -12.04
N GLY A 19 22.11 -21.16 -11.17
CA GLY A 19 20.68 -21.20 -10.93
C GLY A 19 19.91 -22.01 -11.97
N ARG A 20 18.78 -22.58 -11.56
CA ARG A 20 17.84 -23.28 -12.46
C ARG A 20 16.46 -22.70 -12.28
N THR A 21 15.82 -22.41 -13.41
CA THR A 21 14.42 -22.01 -13.44
C THR A 21 13.56 -23.24 -13.70
N GLN A 22 12.53 -23.42 -12.89
CA GLN A 22 11.53 -24.46 -13.07
C GLN A 22 10.17 -23.78 -13.32
N GLU A 23 9.56 -24.13 -14.43
CA GLU A 23 8.22 -23.68 -14.79
C GLU A 23 7.18 -24.60 -14.15
N LEU A 24 6.21 -24.02 -13.44
CA LEU A 24 5.01 -24.73 -12.97
C LEU A 24 3.81 -24.22 -13.74
N LYS A 25 3.13 -25.14 -14.43
CA LYS A 25 1.84 -24.88 -15.08
C LYS A 25 0.73 -25.57 -14.31
N VAL A 26 -0.29 -24.82 -13.93
CA VAL A 26 -1.46 -25.32 -13.23
C VAL A 26 -2.69 -25.12 -14.09
N VAL A 27 -3.47 -26.17 -14.28
CA VAL A 27 -4.73 -26.16 -15.01
C VAL A 27 -5.82 -26.68 -14.10
N ALA A 28 -6.94 -25.96 -13.99
CA ALA A 28 -8.12 -26.46 -13.32
C ALA A 28 -8.91 -27.36 -14.28
N VAL A 29 -9.35 -28.52 -13.76
CA VAL A 29 -10.22 -29.44 -14.51
C VAL A 29 -11.59 -29.48 -13.83
N GLY A 30 -12.62 -29.07 -14.55
CA GLY A 30 -14.00 -29.14 -14.09
C GLY A 30 -14.53 -30.58 -14.06
N LYS A 31 -15.60 -30.82 -13.30
CA LYS A 31 -16.28 -32.12 -13.22
C LYS A 31 -16.78 -32.64 -14.59
N ASN A 32 -16.97 -31.74 -15.55
CA ASN A 32 -17.35 -32.03 -16.95
C ASN A 32 -16.15 -32.28 -17.86
N GLY A 33 -14.93 -32.38 -17.30
CA GLY A 33 -13.69 -32.60 -18.05
C GLY A 33 -13.14 -31.38 -18.79
N LEU A 34 -13.80 -30.25 -18.75
CA LEU A 34 -13.28 -29.01 -19.34
C LEU A 34 -12.08 -28.48 -18.51
N ARG A 35 -11.06 -28.02 -19.24
CA ARG A 35 -9.84 -27.48 -18.65
C ARG A 35 -9.83 -25.96 -18.78
N SER A 36 -9.33 -25.30 -17.74
CA SER A 36 -9.00 -23.86 -17.82
C SER A 36 -7.75 -23.63 -18.67
N GLU A 37 -7.50 -22.39 -19.03
CA GLU A 37 -6.16 -21.99 -19.45
C GLU A 37 -5.14 -22.24 -18.33
N ALA A 38 -3.88 -22.48 -18.71
CA ALA A 38 -2.82 -22.75 -17.76
C ALA A 38 -2.38 -21.47 -17.04
N ALA A 39 -2.44 -21.47 -15.72
CA ALA A 39 -1.71 -20.49 -14.91
C ALA A 39 -0.25 -20.94 -14.82
N THR A 40 0.68 -20.07 -15.22
CA THR A 40 2.12 -20.38 -15.25
C THR A 40 2.84 -19.55 -14.19
N THR A 41 3.73 -20.21 -13.43
CA THR A 41 4.68 -19.53 -12.53
C THR A 41 6.06 -20.18 -12.64
N PHE A 42 7.09 -19.43 -12.26
CA PHE A 42 8.48 -19.88 -12.36
C PHE A 42 9.11 -19.92 -10.97
N PHE A 43 9.87 -20.99 -10.70
CA PHE A 43 10.67 -21.13 -9.49
C PHE A 43 12.13 -21.17 -9.88
N ASN A 44 12.91 -20.30 -9.24
CA ASN A 44 14.36 -20.25 -9.45
C ASN A 44 15.09 -20.79 -8.21
N TRP A 45 15.98 -21.73 -8.44
CA TRP A 45 16.74 -22.41 -7.40
C TRP A 45 18.20 -21.99 -7.43
N GLY A 46 18.75 -21.72 -6.26
CA GLY A 46 20.19 -21.44 -6.13
C GLY A 46 20.64 -20.09 -6.64
N MET A 47 19.71 -19.14 -6.76
CA MET A 47 20.00 -17.78 -7.20
C MET A 47 20.74 -16.99 -6.12
N THR A 48 21.67 -16.14 -6.53
CA THR A 48 22.26 -15.13 -5.65
C THR A 48 21.29 -13.97 -5.48
N VAL A 49 21.53 -13.11 -4.47
CA VAL A 49 20.69 -11.93 -4.21
C VAL A 49 20.55 -11.01 -5.43
N GLN A 50 21.48 -11.08 -6.37
CA GLN A 50 21.44 -10.29 -7.61
C GLN A 50 20.50 -10.85 -8.68
N ASP A 51 20.06 -12.10 -8.55
CA ASP A 51 19.17 -12.76 -9.50
C ASP A 51 17.69 -12.64 -9.10
N THR A 52 17.37 -11.78 -8.16
CA THR A 52 16.01 -11.52 -7.67
C THR A 52 15.17 -10.69 -8.65
N THR A 53 15.50 -10.71 -9.92
CA THR A 53 14.65 -10.14 -11.00
C THR A 53 13.53 -11.08 -11.44
N LEU A 54 13.03 -11.91 -10.53
CA LEU A 54 11.73 -12.54 -10.79
C LEU A 54 10.68 -11.44 -10.91
N PRO A 55 9.90 -11.41 -12.00
CA PRO A 55 8.77 -10.53 -12.09
C PRO A 55 7.76 -10.97 -11.02
N ARG A 56 7.97 -10.50 -9.79
CA ARG A 56 6.89 -10.40 -8.85
C ARG A 56 6.09 -9.19 -9.26
N PRO A 57 4.78 -9.27 -9.18
CA PRO A 57 4.04 -8.04 -9.00
C PRO A 57 4.60 -7.44 -7.70
N LEU A 58 5.52 -6.48 -7.82
CA LEU A 58 5.91 -5.64 -6.70
C LEU A 58 4.61 -5.12 -6.10
N ALA A 59 4.57 -4.99 -4.78
CA ALA A 59 3.46 -4.33 -4.12
C ALA A 59 3.37 -2.91 -4.67
N GLU A 60 2.53 -2.73 -5.67
CA GLU A 60 2.35 -1.45 -6.34
C GLU A 60 1.43 -0.58 -5.49
N ASN A 61 1.88 0.64 -5.19
CA ASN A 61 1.01 1.65 -4.63
C ASN A 61 -0.05 2.02 -5.68
N ILE A 62 -1.33 1.72 -5.40
CA ILE A 62 -2.43 1.91 -6.33
C ILE A 62 -3.06 3.30 -6.26
N VAL A 63 -2.58 4.19 -5.39
CA VAL A 63 -3.12 5.56 -5.23
C VAL A 63 -2.66 6.52 -6.32
N PRO A 64 -1.41 6.49 -6.85
CA PRO A 64 -1.02 7.37 -7.94
C PRO A 64 -1.99 7.30 -9.13
N GLY A 65 -2.42 8.48 -9.59
CA GLY A 65 -3.44 8.60 -10.63
C GLY A 65 -4.89 8.64 -10.11
N ALA A 66 -5.10 8.50 -8.80
CA ALA A 66 -6.40 8.75 -8.19
C ALA A 66 -6.82 10.21 -8.37
N LYS A 67 -8.15 10.42 -8.46
CA LYS A 67 -8.73 11.77 -8.57
C LYS A 67 -9.29 12.20 -7.22
N VAL A 68 -9.02 13.44 -6.84
CA VAL A 68 -9.71 14.08 -5.71
C VAL A 68 -11.15 14.34 -6.13
N ILE A 69 -12.12 13.82 -5.36
CA ILE A 69 -13.56 13.97 -5.60
C ILE A 69 -14.26 14.78 -4.52
N GLY A 70 -13.58 15.08 -3.42
CA GLY A 70 -14.06 15.93 -2.34
C GLY A 70 -12.94 16.27 -1.35
N SER A 71 -13.03 17.44 -0.73
CA SER A 71 -12.10 17.84 0.33
C SER A 71 -12.68 18.99 1.14
N THR A 72 -12.36 19.02 2.44
CA THR A 72 -12.71 20.17 3.29
C THR A 72 -11.70 21.31 3.16
N PHE A 73 -10.43 21.00 2.87
CA PHE A 73 -9.34 21.98 2.72
C PHE A 73 -8.44 21.58 1.55
N PRO A 74 -8.87 21.87 0.29
CA PRO A 74 -8.21 21.34 -0.90
C PRO A 74 -6.87 21.99 -1.21
N ASN A 75 -6.70 23.25 -0.80
CA ASN A 75 -5.54 24.03 -1.17
C ASN A 75 -4.83 24.59 0.03
N THR A 76 -3.54 24.73 -0.19
CA THR A 76 -2.64 25.39 0.72
C THR A 76 -1.71 26.32 -0.04
N GLU A 77 -1.25 27.32 0.61
CA GLU A 77 -0.21 28.19 0.09
C GLU A 77 1.08 27.40 -0.17
N GLY A 78 1.87 27.82 -1.14
CA GLY A 78 3.19 27.26 -1.40
C GLY A 78 3.24 25.92 -2.14
N GLY A 79 2.13 25.47 -2.75
CA GLY A 79 2.11 24.26 -3.55
C GLY A 79 1.93 22.95 -2.77
N GLU A 80 1.64 23.05 -1.48
CA GLU A 80 1.41 21.89 -0.58
C GLU A 80 -0.04 21.38 -0.69
N GLY A 81 -0.46 21.04 -1.89
CA GLY A 81 -1.81 20.54 -2.21
C GLY A 81 -2.02 19.06 -1.97
N ILE A 82 -3.28 18.62 -2.10
CA ILE A 82 -3.67 17.21 -1.89
C ILE A 82 -2.91 16.28 -2.85
N GLU A 83 -2.65 16.73 -4.06
CA GLU A 83 -1.95 15.95 -5.09
C GLU A 83 -0.55 15.53 -4.63
N GLY A 84 0.12 16.32 -3.77
CA GLY A 84 1.42 15.98 -3.20
C GLY A 84 1.37 14.67 -2.41
N MET A 85 0.30 14.41 -1.66
CA MET A 85 0.20 13.14 -0.91
C MET A 85 -0.28 11.96 -1.76
N LEU A 86 -0.71 12.15 -3.01
CA LEU A 86 -1.25 11.10 -3.89
C LEU A 86 -0.26 10.65 -4.97
N ASN A 87 0.88 11.32 -5.12
CA ASN A 87 1.84 11.06 -6.19
C ASN A 87 2.76 9.85 -5.92
N GLY A 88 2.83 9.37 -4.66
CA GLY A 88 3.61 8.22 -4.25
C GLY A 88 5.09 8.50 -4.00
N THR A 89 5.51 9.76 -4.00
CA THR A 89 6.91 10.19 -3.81
C THR A 89 7.05 11.17 -2.65
N ILE A 90 8.29 11.37 -2.18
CA ILE A 90 8.66 12.46 -1.28
C ILE A 90 9.93 13.10 -1.85
N THR A 91 9.78 14.17 -2.63
CA THR A 91 10.88 14.81 -3.34
C THR A 91 11.37 16.08 -2.63
N SER A 92 10.53 16.69 -1.81
CA SER A 92 10.84 17.91 -1.08
C SER A 92 9.93 18.08 0.15
N LEU A 93 10.21 19.06 1.00
CA LEU A 93 9.35 19.42 2.12
C LEU A 93 7.97 19.94 1.73
N SER A 94 7.79 20.41 0.49
CA SER A 94 6.50 20.84 -0.04
C SER A 94 5.72 19.75 -0.74
N ASP A 95 6.31 18.56 -0.93
CA ASP A 95 5.66 17.41 -1.59
C ASP A 95 4.73 16.68 -0.60
N LYS A 96 3.67 17.38 -0.18
CA LYS A 96 2.71 16.91 0.83
C LYS A 96 1.37 17.64 0.70
N TRP A 97 0.34 17.10 1.32
CA TRP A 97 -0.84 17.86 1.69
C TRP A 97 -0.65 18.54 3.04
N SER A 98 -0.76 19.88 3.06
CA SER A 98 -0.79 20.67 4.26
C SER A 98 -2.03 21.54 4.28
N SER A 99 -2.96 21.28 5.19
CA SER A 99 -4.30 21.88 5.18
C SER A 99 -4.39 23.25 5.86
N GLY A 100 -3.39 23.64 6.63
CA GLY A 100 -3.48 24.81 7.52
C GLY A 100 -4.49 24.64 8.67
N GLN A 101 -5.07 23.46 8.84
CA GLN A 101 -6.06 23.11 9.87
C GLN A 101 -5.66 21.82 10.57
N LEU A 102 -6.19 21.61 11.79
CA LEU A 102 -5.90 20.37 12.56
C LEU A 102 -6.78 19.20 12.17
N SER A 103 -7.91 19.43 11.52
CA SER A 103 -8.86 18.40 11.09
C SER A 103 -9.31 18.65 9.66
N GLY A 104 -9.74 17.59 8.98
CA GLY A 104 -10.23 17.70 7.61
C GLY A 104 -10.41 16.34 6.95
N SER A 105 -11.00 16.35 5.76
CA SER A 105 -11.21 15.14 4.98
C SER A 105 -10.79 15.32 3.54
N VAL A 106 -10.32 14.24 2.94
CA VAL A 106 -10.06 14.13 1.51
C VAL A 106 -10.71 12.86 0.99
N ASP A 107 -11.48 13.00 -0.07
CA ASP A 107 -12.10 11.89 -0.80
C ASP A 107 -11.38 11.71 -2.12
N ILE A 108 -10.97 10.49 -2.41
CA ILE A 108 -10.32 10.13 -3.66
C ILE A 108 -11.11 9.03 -4.38
N ARG A 109 -10.98 9.03 -5.71
CA ARG A 109 -11.45 7.97 -6.58
C ARG A 109 -10.28 7.33 -7.29
N LEU A 110 -10.04 6.05 -7.01
CA LEU A 110 -9.04 5.25 -7.73
C LEU A 110 -9.43 5.12 -9.22
N THR A 111 -8.46 4.82 -10.08
CA THR A 111 -8.69 4.66 -11.53
C THR A 111 -9.73 3.61 -11.87
N GLN A 112 -9.86 2.61 -11.00
CA GLN A 112 -10.89 1.55 -11.05
C GLN A 112 -11.10 0.98 -9.64
N PRO A 113 -12.18 0.20 -9.40
CA PRO A 113 -12.31 -0.51 -8.13
C PRO A 113 -11.11 -1.45 -7.90
N ARG A 114 -10.48 -1.37 -6.73
CA ARG A 114 -9.31 -2.17 -6.36
C ARG A 114 -9.54 -2.85 -5.01
N ARG A 115 -8.96 -4.05 -4.86
CA ARG A 115 -9.03 -4.84 -3.62
C ARG A 115 -7.89 -4.45 -2.69
N VAL A 116 -8.15 -3.56 -1.74
CA VAL A 116 -7.16 -3.07 -0.79
C VAL A 116 -7.04 -4.02 0.40
N VAL A 117 -5.82 -4.37 0.77
CA VAL A 117 -5.49 -5.19 1.95
C VAL A 117 -4.60 -4.46 2.95
N ARG A 118 -3.87 -3.43 2.48
CA ARG A 118 -2.89 -2.69 3.28
C ARG A 118 -2.98 -1.19 2.99
N TRP A 119 -2.90 -0.39 4.04
CA TRP A 119 -2.93 1.05 4.00
C TRP A 119 -1.71 1.63 4.71
N VAL A 120 -0.98 2.50 4.04
CA VAL A 120 0.22 3.16 4.56
C VAL A 120 0.09 4.66 4.42
N MET A 121 0.44 5.39 5.48
CA MET A 121 0.48 6.83 5.50
C MET A 121 1.87 7.32 5.92
N ASP A 122 2.46 8.19 5.12
CA ASP A 122 3.68 8.89 5.46
C ASP A 122 3.30 10.27 6.03
N HIS A 123 3.57 10.47 7.32
CA HIS A 123 3.27 11.72 8.03
C HIS A 123 4.44 12.71 7.97
N ALA A 124 4.35 13.82 8.66
CA ALA A 124 5.34 14.89 8.69
C ALA A 124 6.79 14.38 8.90
N GLY A 125 6.98 13.46 9.84
CA GLY A 125 8.31 12.92 10.14
C GLY A 125 8.92 12.10 9.01
N ALA A 126 8.11 11.45 8.18
CA ALA A 126 8.60 10.73 7.00
C ALA A 126 9.16 11.67 5.93
N GLY A 127 8.63 12.91 5.87
CA GLY A 127 9.13 13.98 5.01
C GLY A 127 10.26 14.81 5.62
N GLY A 128 10.70 14.48 6.84
CA GLY A 128 11.78 15.19 7.52
C GLY A 128 11.34 16.30 8.49
N GLU A 129 10.03 16.47 8.73
CA GLU A 129 9.52 17.44 9.69
C GLU A 129 9.30 16.79 11.06
N SER A 130 9.73 17.45 12.14
CA SER A 130 9.50 16.96 13.52
C SER A 130 9.99 15.51 13.76
N VAL A 131 11.14 15.16 13.18
CA VAL A 131 11.69 13.79 13.19
C VAL A 131 12.07 13.29 14.59
N ASN A 132 12.34 14.19 15.52
CA ASN A 132 12.79 13.82 16.87
C ASN A 132 11.65 13.58 17.86
N ASP A 133 10.50 14.21 17.65
CA ASP A 133 9.40 14.25 18.61
C ASP A 133 8.05 13.79 18.03
N GLY A 134 7.90 13.76 16.70
CA GLY A 134 6.68 13.36 16.00
C GLY A 134 5.48 14.30 16.25
N LEU A 135 5.71 15.51 16.79
CA LEU A 135 4.64 16.42 17.16
C LEU A 135 3.81 16.91 15.98
N MET A 136 4.40 16.95 14.77
CA MET A 136 3.70 17.33 13.54
C MET A 136 3.02 16.15 12.82
N ASN A 137 3.18 14.93 13.31
CA ASN A 137 2.52 13.76 12.71
C ASN A 137 1.01 13.80 12.98
N THR A 138 0.22 13.32 12.02
CA THR A 138 -1.23 13.20 12.17
C THR A 138 -1.56 12.23 13.30
N LYS A 139 -2.36 12.67 14.28
CA LYS A 139 -2.60 11.94 15.52
C LYS A 139 -3.77 10.95 15.44
N ASP A 140 -4.96 11.47 15.13
CA ASP A 140 -6.19 10.69 15.09
C ASP A 140 -6.83 10.83 13.71
N PHE A 141 -7.03 9.70 13.03
CA PHE A 141 -7.56 9.69 11.67
C PHE A 141 -8.19 8.35 11.33
N ASP A 142 -9.10 8.37 10.36
CA ASP A 142 -9.87 7.23 9.92
C ASP A 142 -9.79 7.06 8.40
N LEU A 143 -9.82 5.81 7.95
CA LEU A 143 -10.00 5.45 6.57
C LEU A 143 -11.43 4.93 6.38
N TYR A 144 -12.13 5.49 5.40
CA TYR A 144 -13.43 5.01 4.94
C TYR A 144 -13.36 4.58 3.49
N TYR A 145 -14.26 3.71 3.12
CA TYR A 145 -14.54 3.34 1.73
C TYR A 145 -16.02 3.54 1.41
N LYS A 146 -16.34 3.78 0.15
CA LYS A 146 -17.71 3.85 -0.31
C LYS A 146 -18.16 2.47 -0.74
N ASP A 147 -19.18 1.96 -0.06
CA ASP A 147 -19.74 0.64 -0.34
C ASP A 147 -20.65 0.67 -1.58
N THR A 148 -21.10 -0.49 -2.02
CA THR A 148 -21.98 -0.67 -3.18
C THR A 148 -23.35 -0.01 -3.03
N ASP A 149 -23.78 0.24 -1.79
CA ASP A 149 -24.98 1.01 -1.46
C ASP A 149 -24.80 2.53 -1.58
N GLY A 150 -23.57 3.00 -1.87
CA GLY A 150 -23.23 4.41 -1.97
C GLY A 150 -22.88 5.08 -0.64
N GLU A 151 -22.88 4.32 0.47
CA GLU A 151 -22.63 4.83 1.81
C GLU A 151 -21.15 4.70 2.21
N TRP A 152 -20.68 5.66 3.00
CA TRP A 152 -19.34 5.60 3.58
C TRP A 152 -19.31 4.62 4.76
N LYS A 153 -18.45 3.62 4.68
CA LYS A 153 -18.20 2.62 5.74
C LYS A 153 -16.78 2.78 6.29
N LEU A 154 -16.64 2.65 7.59
CA LEU A 154 -15.32 2.68 8.25
C LEU A 154 -14.52 1.43 7.85
N ALA A 155 -13.34 1.66 7.31
CA ALA A 155 -12.36 0.60 7.00
C ALA A 155 -11.39 0.39 8.15
N LYS A 156 -10.86 1.48 8.72
CA LYS A 156 -9.91 1.44 9.83
C LYS A 156 -9.84 2.77 10.56
N GLU A 157 -9.59 2.71 11.87
CA GLU A 157 -9.33 3.88 12.69
C GLU A 157 -7.91 3.83 13.27
N VAL A 158 -7.31 5.01 13.46
CA VAL A 158 -6.03 5.21 14.12
C VAL A 158 -6.18 6.30 15.18
N ARG A 159 -5.68 6.02 16.37
CA ARG A 159 -5.75 6.95 17.51
C ARG A 159 -4.39 7.08 18.19
N GLY A 160 -4.05 8.32 18.61
CA GLY A 160 -2.83 8.59 19.36
C GLY A 160 -1.54 8.34 18.59
N ASN A 161 -1.57 8.40 17.26
CA ASN A 161 -0.39 8.15 16.44
C ASN A 161 0.68 9.22 16.67
N LYS A 162 1.93 8.77 16.82
CA LYS A 162 3.16 9.57 16.80
C LYS A 162 4.20 9.05 15.81
N ALA A 163 3.92 7.92 15.18
CA ALA A 163 4.82 7.32 14.21
C ALA A 163 4.94 8.20 12.94
N HIS A 164 6.11 8.20 12.33
CA HIS A 164 6.36 8.91 11.07
C HIS A 164 5.66 8.22 9.90
N VAL A 165 5.53 6.90 9.99
CA VAL A 165 4.82 6.07 9.02
C VAL A 165 3.85 5.19 9.79
N THR A 166 2.58 5.19 9.40
CA THR A 166 1.62 4.18 9.82
C THR A 166 1.46 3.17 8.70
N ASP A 167 1.62 1.88 9.03
CA ASP A 167 1.54 0.75 8.12
C ASP A 167 0.53 -0.25 8.67
N ILE A 168 -0.61 -0.37 8.03
CA ILE A 168 -1.79 -1.01 8.57
C ILE A 168 -2.29 -2.08 7.60
N THR A 169 -2.35 -3.32 8.08
CA THR A 169 -3.13 -4.36 7.42
C THR A 169 -4.60 -4.18 7.78
N LEU A 170 -5.47 -4.12 6.78
CA LEU A 170 -6.91 -4.06 7.00
C LEU A 170 -7.41 -5.40 7.60
N ASP A 171 -8.40 -5.33 8.49
CA ASP A 171 -8.94 -6.53 9.16
C ASP A 171 -9.53 -7.55 8.17
N LYS A 172 -10.01 -7.04 7.05
CA LYS A 172 -10.42 -7.82 5.87
C LYS A 172 -10.12 -7.03 4.59
N PRO A 173 -9.86 -7.70 3.47
CA PRO A 173 -9.73 -7.03 2.18
C PRO A 173 -11.02 -6.29 1.82
N ILE A 174 -10.88 -5.08 1.30
CA ILE A 174 -12.01 -4.25 0.89
C ILE A 174 -11.86 -3.90 -0.59
N THR A 175 -12.88 -4.18 -1.39
CA THR A 175 -12.92 -3.77 -2.80
C THR A 175 -13.79 -2.53 -2.92
N ALA A 176 -13.16 -1.40 -3.28
CA ALA A 176 -13.85 -0.14 -3.49
C ALA A 176 -13.08 0.73 -4.51
N GLN A 177 -13.76 1.72 -5.05
CA GLN A 177 -13.15 2.74 -5.91
C GLN A 177 -12.99 4.06 -5.18
N ASP A 178 -13.96 4.44 -4.35
CA ASP A 178 -13.96 5.70 -3.61
C ASP A 178 -13.51 5.46 -2.17
N TRP A 179 -12.56 6.28 -1.73
CA TRP A 179 -11.96 6.21 -0.41
C TRP A 179 -11.92 7.60 0.22
N ARG A 180 -12.09 7.66 1.53
CA ARG A 180 -12.00 8.89 2.32
C ARG A 180 -10.96 8.74 3.42
N LEU A 181 -10.05 9.68 3.48
CA LEU A 181 -9.24 9.95 4.65
C LEU A 181 -9.95 11.04 5.46
N HIS A 182 -10.26 10.74 6.71
CA HIS A 182 -10.82 11.71 7.65
C HIS A 182 -9.83 11.91 8.80
N VAL A 183 -9.21 13.07 8.85
CA VAL A 183 -8.33 13.47 9.94
C VAL A 183 -9.18 14.13 11.01
N ILE A 184 -9.23 13.52 12.19
CA ILE A 184 -9.95 14.01 13.37
C ILE A 184 -9.13 15.11 14.03
N THR A 185 -7.83 14.84 14.23
CA THR A 185 -6.88 15.85 14.72
C THR A 185 -5.44 15.50 14.36
N SER A 186 -4.66 16.54 14.03
CA SER A 186 -3.20 16.47 13.91
C SER A 186 -2.48 17.05 15.12
N ASP A 187 -3.20 17.32 16.21
CA ASP A 187 -2.61 17.97 17.39
C ASP A 187 -1.93 16.96 18.31
N ASN A 188 -0.62 16.85 18.17
CA ASN A 188 0.27 16.12 19.09
C ASN A 188 0.99 17.06 20.08
N GLY A 189 0.51 18.29 20.26
CA GLY A 189 1.14 19.30 21.13
C GLY A 189 2.05 20.28 20.38
N THR A 190 2.01 20.30 19.05
CA THR A 190 2.73 21.28 18.24
C THR A 190 2.03 22.64 18.23
N PRO A 191 2.76 23.76 18.21
CA PRO A 191 2.18 25.08 17.97
C PRO A 191 1.72 25.28 16.51
N TRP A 192 2.20 24.43 15.59
CA TRP A 192 1.92 24.52 14.16
C TRP A 192 0.66 23.74 13.79
N LYS A 193 -0.42 24.48 13.56
CA LYS A 193 -1.75 23.89 13.28
C LYS A 193 -1.88 23.56 11.81
N ALA A 194 -1.56 22.32 11.43
CA ALA A 194 -1.78 21.82 10.09
C ALA A 194 -1.83 20.29 10.07
N ILE A 195 -2.62 19.73 9.17
CA ILE A 195 -2.42 18.36 8.72
C ILE A 195 -1.19 18.36 7.81
N ARG A 196 -0.27 17.39 7.97
CA ARG A 196 0.90 17.20 7.12
C ARG A 196 1.03 15.74 6.75
N ILE A 197 0.65 15.42 5.52
CA ILE A 197 0.68 14.06 5.00
C ILE A 197 1.45 14.08 3.68
N TYR A 198 2.55 13.32 3.64
CA TYR A 198 3.44 13.22 2.48
C TYR A 198 2.97 12.17 1.49
N ASN A 199 2.48 11.02 1.97
CA ASN A 199 1.90 10.02 1.09
C ASN A 199 0.70 9.34 1.73
N TRP A 200 -0.28 9.06 0.89
CA TRP A 200 -1.36 8.10 1.12
C TRP A 200 -1.16 6.96 0.14
N LYS A 201 -0.86 5.77 0.66
CA LYS A 201 -0.56 4.59 -0.14
C LYS A 201 -1.53 3.47 0.17
N MET A 202 -1.93 2.72 -0.83
CA MET A 202 -2.75 1.53 -0.69
C MET A 202 -2.19 0.40 -1.55
N TYR A 203 -2.37 -0.84 -1.08
CA TYR A 203 -1.82 -2.03 -1.72
C TYR A 203 -2.83 -3.17 -1.77
N GLU A 204 -2.76 -3.96 -2.83
CA GLU A 204 -3.55 -5.18 -3.02
C GLU A 204 -2.88 -6.42 -2.43
N THR A 205 -1.68 -6.30 -1.91
CA THR A 205 -0.87 -7.36 -1.31
C THR A 205 -0.26 -6.87 0.00
N LEU A 206 0.11 -7.82 0.89
CA LEU A 206 0.83 -7.53 2.12
C LEU A 206 2.34 -7.38 1.90
N ASP A 207 2.85 -7.72 0.72
CA ASP A 207 4.25 -7.54 0.38
C ASP A 207 4.62 -6.05 0.43
N THR A 208 5.83 -5.74 0.85
CA THR A 208 6.35 -4.37 0.82
C THR A 208 7.03 -4.09 -0.52
N GLU A 209 7.04 -2.83 -0.97
CA GLU A 209 7.64 -2.41 -2.25
C GLU A 209 9.12 -2.79 -2.39
N SER A 210 9.81 -3.00 -1.28
CA SER A 210 11.24 -3.29 -1.23
C SER A 210 11.56 -4.68 -0.71
N GLN A 211 10.58 -5.53 -0.46
CA GLN A 211 10.90 -6.89 -0.02
C GLN A 211 11.41 -7.72 -1.20
N ASN A 212 12.74 -7.84 -1.24
CA ASN A 212 13.34 -9.06 -1.73
C ASN A 212 12.81 -10.20 -0.86
N ILE A 213 11.92 -11.02 -1.38
CA ILE A 213 11.52 -12.21 -0.65
C ILE A 213 12.79 -13.04 -0.47
N PRO A 214 13.18 -13.31 0.78
CA PRO A 214 14.21 -14.30 1.00
C PRO A 214 13.73 -15.58 0.34
N MET A 215 14.55 -16.12 -0.56
CA MET A 215 14.30 -17.46 -1.06
C MET A 215 14.12 -18.37 0.15
N ALA A 216 13.07 -19.18 0.14
CA ALA A 216 12.87 -20.15 1.17
C ALA A 216 14.17 -20.93 1.34
N LYS A 217 14.79 -20.85 2.53
CA LYS A 217 15.93 -21.68 2.84
C LYS A 217 15.42 -23.12 2.82
N VAL A 218 15.82 -23.85 1.81
CA VAL A 218 15.62 -25.30 1.71
C VAL A 218 16.57 -26.01 2.68
#